data_a79ae228cb9eb1304962ac42e70319eb
#
_entry.id   a79ae228cb9eb1304962ac42e70319eb
#
_cell.length_a   1.000
_cell.length_b   1.000
_cell.length_c   1.000
_cell.angle_alpha   90.00
_cell.angle_beta   90.00
_cell.angle_gamma   90.00
#
_symmetry.space_group_name_H-M   'P 1'
#
loop_
_entity.id
_entity.type
_entity.pdbx_description
1 polymer ?
#
loop_
_entity_poly.entity_id
_entity_poly.type
_entity_poly.pdbx_seq_one_letter_code
_entity_poly.pdbx_strand_id
1 'polypeptide(L)'
;MRDDRPYDLVLFGATGFTGGLTAEYLARHAPDGLRWALAGRNPGKLAGVRDRLAAIDPDLAELPLLTADVTDATSLRAVAESARVVASTVGPYIHHGEPLVAACAAAGTDYLDITGEPEFVDLMYVRHHAEAVRTGARLVHACGFDSIPHDLGAWFTVKQLPTDGPVTVDGYVRAGGRFSAGTYHSALTAFSRTNEMSRAAKARKAVEPRPEGRRVRAVPGRVGRVKEFGLWAVPLPTIDPQVVRRSAAARPEYGPDFRYRHFAAVKRLPTVLAAGVGLAGVVGLVKLPPTRRWLLGRLSSGQGPSAAQRAKSWFRVRFVGAGGGRTVRTEVAGGDPGYDETAKMLAESALCLAFDDLPATAGQVTPVTAMGDALLDRLVRAGITFRVLDA
;
A
#
# COMPACT_ATOMS: atom_id res chain seq x y z
N MET A 1 -28.10 4.41 2.10
CA MET A 1 -27.52 4.02 3.42
C MET A 1 -26.03 4.31 3.59
N ARG A 2 -25.16 4.31 2.58
CA ARG A 2 -23.78 4.82 2.72
C ARG A 2 -23.69 6.35 2.69
N ASP A 3 -24.59 7.00 1.98
CA ASP A 3 -24.60 8.46 1.78
C ASP A 3 -25.10 9.23 3.00
N ASP A 4 -25.78 8.56 3.95
CA ASP A 4 -26.30 9.18 5.18
C ASP A 4 -25.29 9.25 6.33
N ARG A 5 -24.05 8.79 6.11
CA ARG A 5 -23.02 8.78 7.14
C ARG A 5 -22.48 10.18 7.40
N PRO A 6 -22.17 10.52 8.67
CA PRO A 6 -21.68 11.86 9.02
C PRO A 6 -20.36 12.21 8.36
N TYR A 7 -19.50 11.21 8.09
CA TYR A 7 -18.17 11.43 7.51
C TYR A 7 -18.01 10.71 6.18
N ASP A 8 -17.40 11.38 5.22
CA ASP A 8 -16.94 10.78 3.98
C ASP A 8 -15.65 9.98 4.23
N LEU A 9 -14.79 10.47 5.15
CA LEU A 9 -13.51 9.86 5.51
C LEU A 9 -13.22 9.96 7.01
N VAL A 10 -12.77 8.86 7.61
CA VAL A 10 -12.11 8.87 8.93
C VAL A 10 -10.66 8.42 8.77
N LEU A 11 -9.72 9.25 9.24
CA LEU A 11 -8.29 8.90 9.32
C LEU A 11 -7.97 8.34 10.70
N PHE A 12 -7.78 7.01 10.76
CA PHE A 12 -7.45 6.30 11.99
C PHE A 12 -5.93 6.19 12.18
N GLY A 13 -5.43 6.71 13.32
CA GLY A 13 -4.00 6.74 13.62
C GLY A 13 -3.31 8.05 13.26
N ALA A 14 -4.06 9.15 13.14
CA ALA A 14 -3.55 10.48 12.79
C ALA A 14 -2.44 11.01 13.71
N THR A 15 -2.29 10.46 14.92
CA THR A 15 -1.23 10.84 15.88
C THR A 15 0.13 10.18 15.60
N GLY A 16 0.19 9.22 14.68
CA GLY A 16 1.43 8.62 14.17
C GLY A 16 2.11 9.53 13.14
N PHE A 17 3.38 9.23 12.82
CA PHE A 17 4.15 10.07 11.89
C PHE A 17 3.50 10.11 10.49
N THR A 18 3.26 8.95 9.87
CA THR A 18 2.61 8.87 8.56
C THR A 18 1.16 9.36 8.60
N GLY A 19 0.41 9.05 9.68
CA GLY A 19 -0.95 9.55 9.85
C GLY A 19 -1.01 11.08 9.95
N GLY A 20 -0.05 11.70 10.65
CA GLY A 20 0.08 13.15 10.70
C GLY A 20 0.33 13.77 9.32
N LEU A 21 1.24 13.18 8.54
CA LEU A 21 1.50 13.63 7.16
C LEU A 21 0.30 13.45 6.23
N THR A 22 -0.45 12.34 6.41
CA THR A 22 -1.70 12.12 5.66
C THR A 22 -2.75 13.17 6.02
N ALA A 23 -2.90 13.50 7.32
CA ALA A 23 -3.79 14.57 7.77
C ALA A 23 -3.39 15.94 7.20
N GLU A 24 -2.09 16.26 7.21
CA GLU A 24 -1.57 17.50 6.63
C GLU A 24 -1.74 17.56 5.11
N TYR A 25 -1.62 16.41 4.41
CA TYR A 25 -1.90 16.35 2.98
C TYR A 25 -3.38 16.63 2.70
N LEU A 26 -4.29 15.99 3.44
CA LEU A 26 -5.74 16.24 3.34
C LEU A 26 -6.09 17.71 3.61
N ALA A 27 -5.50 18.31 4.64
CA ALA A 27 -5.74 19.72 4.97
C ALA A 27 -5.34 20.69 3.83
N ARG A 28 -4.38 20.31 2.97
CA ARG A 28 -3.92 21.16 1.86
C ARG A 28 -4.59 20.88 0.53
N HIS A 29 -5.11 19.66 0.34
CA HIS A 29 -5.47 19.15 -0.99
C HIS A 29 -6.85 18.49 -1.08
N ALA A 30 -7.56 18.32 0.05
CA ALA A 30 -8.90 17.77 0.01
C ALA A 30 -9.85 18.71 -0.76
N PRO A 31 -10.84 18.17 -1.47
CA PRO A 31 -11.86 18.99 -2.10
C PRO A 31 -12.69 19.72 -1.07
N ASP A 32 -13.20 20.89 -1.44
CA ASP A 32 -14.16 21.64 -0.61
C ASP A 32 -15.34 20.76 -0.23
N GLY A 33 -15.77 20.87 1.02
CA GLY A 33 -16.91 20.13 1.54
C GLY A 33 -16.62 18.68 1.96
N LEU A 34 -15.34 18.23 1.98
CA LEU A 34 -14.99 16.94 2.58
C LEU A 34 -15.40 16.91 4.05
N ARG A 35 -16.30 16.01 4.42
CA ARG A 35 -16.68 15.75 5.80
C ARG A 35 -15.75 14.65 6.35
N TRP A 36 -14.81 15.02 7.19
CA TRP A 36 -13.84 14.06 7.70
C TRP A 36 -13.54 14.21 9.18
N ALA A 37 -12.95 13.19 9.78
CA ALA A 37 -12.58 13.17 11.19
C ALA A 37 -11.24 12.51 11.41
N LEU A 38 -10.58 12.87 12.51
CA LEU A 38 -9.40 12.17 13.01
C LEU A 38 -9.82 11.15 14.06
N ALA A 39 -9.27 9.93 13.97
CA ALA A 39 -9.54 8.90 14.97
C ALA A 39 -8.25 8.34 15.59
N GLY A 40 -8.33 7.98 16.88
CA GLY A 40 -7.24 7.39 17.63
C GLY A 40 -7.51 7.32 19.12
N ARG A 41 -6.60 6.67 19.87
CA ARG A 41 -6.83 6.31 21.26
C ARG A 41 -6.58 7.46 22.29
N ASN A 42 -5.90 8.52 21.88
CA ASN A 42 -5.53 9.60 22.81
C ASN A 42 -6.11 10.94 22.36
N PRO A 43 -7.18 11.44 23.00
CA PRO A 43 -7.86 12.66 22.61
C PRO A 43 -6.97 13.91 22.67
N GLY A 44 -6.06 14.01 23.66
CA GLY A 44 -5.15 15.15 23.75
C GLY A 44 -4.12 15.19 22.62
N LYS A 45 -3.62 14.02 22.17
CA LYS A 45 -2.74 13.97 20.99
C LYS A 45 -3.52 14.27 19.70
N LEU A 46 -4.78 13.83 19.57
CA LEU A 46 -5.63 14.17 18.45
C LEU A 46 -5.90 15.68 18.37
N ALA A 47 -6.18 16.32 19.52
CA ALA A 47 -6.33 17.78 19.59
C ALA A 47 -5.05 18.49 19.11
N GLY A 48 -3.87 18.05 19.55
CA GLY A 48 -2.62 18.62 19.07
C GLY A 48 -2.34 18.37 17.56
N VAL A 49 -2.93 17.33 16.95
CA VAL A 49 -2.93 17.20 15.46
C VAL A 49 -3.86 18.24 14.87
N ARG A 50 -5.10 18.34 15.33
CA ARG A 50 -6.10 19.32 14.88
C ARG A 50 -5.55 20.74 14.93
N ASP A 51 -4.89 21.13 16.03
CA ASP A 51 -4.30 22.47 16.19
C ASP A 51 -3.25 22.77 15.10
N ARG A 52 -2.45 21.76 14.73
CA ARG A 52 -1.52 21.90 13.59
C ARG A 52 -2.21 22.01 12.25
N LEU A 53 -3.32 21.30 12.05
CA LEU A 53 -4.11 21.41 10.83
C LEU A 53 -4.81 22.76 10.73
N ALA A 54 -5.33 23.30 11.82
CA ALA A 54 -5.91 24.64 11.91
C ALA A 54 -4.91 25.76 11.54
N ALA A 55 -3.61 25.53 11.74
CA ALA A 55 -2.57 26.44 11.26
C ALA A 55 -2.35 26.37 9.72
N ILE A 56 -2.80 25.30 9.06
CA ILE A 56 -2.77 25.14 7.60
C ILE A 56 -4.07 25.70 6.99
N ASP A 57 -5.19 25.31 7.56
CA ASP A 57 -6.54 25.68 7.17
C ASP A 57 -7.38 25.98 8.42
N PRO A 58 -7.73 27.26 8.68
CA PRO A 58 -8.48 27.65 9.88
C PRO A 58 -9.83 26.96 10.03
N ASP A 59 -10.49 26.53 8.95
CA ASP A 59 -11.77 25.83 9.00
C ASP A 59 -11.66 24.46 9.68
N LEU A 60 -10.44 23.92 9.81
CA LEU A 60 -10.16 22.67 10.51
C LEU A 60 -10.01 22.83 12.04
N ALA A 61 -10.18 24.04 12.61
CA ALA A 61 -10.14 24.26 14.06
C ALA A 61 -11.18 23.42 14.81
N GLU A 62 -12.31 23.14 14.18
CA GLU A 62 -13.40 22.31 14.73
C GLU A 62 -13.45 20.90 14.12
N LEU A 63 -12.38 20.44 13.48
CA LEU A 63 -12.32 19.10 12.89
C LEU A 63 -12.70 18.02 13.93
N PRO A 64 -13.68 17.16 13.65
CA PRO A 64 -14.13 16.14 14.60
C PRO A 64 -13.02 15.16 15.01
N LEU A 65 -13.02 14.83 16.30
CA LEU A 65 -12.05 13.90 16.91
C LEU A 65 -12.81 12.69 17.48
N LEU A 66 -12.49 11.50 17.00
CA LEU A 66 -13.12 10.25 17.43
C LEU A 66 -12.14 9.46 18.31
N THR A 67 -12.49 9.23 19.55
CA THR A 67 -11.68 8.38 20.44
C THR A 67 -12.01 6.91 20.16
N ALA A 68 -11.01 6.16 19.71
CA ALA A 68 -11.16 4.73 19.45
C ALA A 68 -9.83 3.99 19.66
N ASP A 69 -9.92 2.77 20.21
CA ASP A 69 -8.77 1.90 20.48
C ASP A 69 -8.95 0.55 19.77
N VAL A 70 -7.87 0.00 19.21
CA VAL A 70 -7.89 -1.30 18.53
C VAL A 70 -8.28 -2.47 19.45
N THR A 71 -8.24 -2.28 20.76
CA THR A 71 -8.66 -3.26 21.77
C THR A 71 -10.12 -3.12 22.18
N ASP A 72 -10.82 -2.06 21.74
CA ASP A 72 -12.23 -1.79 22.03
C ASP A 72 -13.09 -1.92 20.76
N ALA A 73 -13.71 -3.09 20.61
CA ALA A 73 -14.57 -3.39 19.47
C ALA A 73 -15.77 -2.44 19.32
N THR A 74 -16.27 -1.89 20.42
CA THR A 74 -17.39 -0.94 20.41
C THR A 74 -16.98 0.38 19.78
N SER A 75 -15.83 0.93 20.17
CA SER A 75 -15.29 2.16 19.60
C SER A 75 -14.96 2.00 18.11
N LEU A 76 -14.38 0.85 17.71
CA LEU A 76 -14.07 0.57 16.31
C LEU A 76 -15.34 0.45 15.44
N ARG A 77 -16.40 -0.18 15.98
CA ARG A 77 -17.71 -0.25 15.31
C ARG A 77 -18.28 1.14 15.09
N ALA A 78 -18.26 1.98 16.12
CA ALA A 78 -18.75 3.36 16.01
C ALA A 78 -17.99 4.15 14.92
N VAL A 79 -16.68 4.01 14.84
CA VAL A 79 -15.87 4.60 13.77
C VAL A 79 -16.28 4.04 12.39
N ALA A 80 -16.38 2.73 12.24
CA ALA A 80 -16.75 2.11 10.98
C ALA A 80 -18.15 2.51 10.50
N GLU A 81 -19.13 2.56 11.40
CA GLU A 81 -20.51 2.96 11.08
C GLU A 81 -20.66 4.46 10.76
N SER A 82 -19.74 5.31 11.25
CA SER A 82 -19.79 6.76 11.06
C SER A 82 -19.22 7.26 9.73
N ALA A 83 -18.46 6.43 8.98
CA ALA A 83 -17.72 6.88 7.80
C ALA A 83 -18.01 6.04 6.55
N ARG A 84 -17.97 6.68 5.37
CA ARG A 84 -17.98 5.97 4.07
C ARG A 84 -16.67 5.23 3.84
N VAL A 85 -15.55 5.86 4.21
CA VAL A 85 -14.19 5.34 4.06
C VAL A 85 -13.43 5.49 5.38
N VAL A 86 -12.70 4.46 5.80
CA VAL A 86 -11.76 4.51 6.92
C VAL A 86 -10.36 4.22 6.40
N ALA A 87 -9.44 5.18 6.54
CA ALA A 87 -8.03 5.02 6.21
C ALA A 87 -7.20 4.82 7.49
N SER A 88 -6.47 3.71 7.59
CA SER A 88 -5.71 3.34 8.77
C SER A 88 -4.20 3.44 8.56
N THR A 89 -3.52 4.09 9.51
CA THR A 89 -2.05 4.13 9.60
C THR A 89 -1.52 3.46 10.86
N VAL A 90 -2.34 2.61 11.50
CA VAL A 90 -2.00 1.94 12.76
C VAL A 90 -1.36 0.58 12.50
N GLY A 91 -0.04 0.55 12.43
CA GLY A 91 0.78 -0.67 12.33
C GLY A 91 1.53 -0.99 13.64
N PRO A 92 2.20 -2.17 13.74
CA PRO A 92 2.18 -3.30 12.78
C PRO A 92 0.79 -3.92 12.63
N TYR A 93 0.38 -4.13 11.38
CA TYR A 93 -1.00 -4.53 11.07
C TYR A 93 -1.32 -5.95 11.52
N ILE A 94 -0.35 -6.85 11.48
CA ILE A 94 -0.52 -8.23 11.98
C ILE A 94 -0.91 -8.28 13.47
N HIS A 95 -0.63 -7.22 14.23
CA HIS A 95 -0.94 -7.13 15.65
C HIS A 95 -2.16 -6.25 15.95
N HIS A 96 -2.44 -5.26 15.12
CA HIS A 96 -3.39 -4.19 15.44
C HIS A 96 -4.45 -3.93 14.35
N GLY A 97 -4.27 -4.46 13.13
CA GLY A 97 -5.12 -4.10 11.99
C GLY A 97 -6.46 -4.83 11.94
N GLU A 98 -6.49 -6.12 12.30
CA GLU A 98 -7.66 -6.97 12.10
C GLU A 98 -8.96 -6.45 12.73
N PRO A 99 -8.98 -5.94 13.99
CA PRO A 99 -10.26 -5.51 14.60
C PRO A 99 -10.95 -4.40 13.81
N LEU A 100 -10.20 -3.45 13.25
CA LEU A 100 -10.77 -2.38 12.43
C LEU A 100 -11.21 -2.88 11.04
N VAL A 101 -10.45 -3.79 10.42
CA VAL A 101 -10.85 -4.45 9.17
C VAL A 101 -12.18 -5.18 9.36
N ALA A 102 -12.33 -5.95 10.46
CA ALA A 102 -13.55 -6.67 10.79
C ALA A 102 -14.74 -5.72 10.98
N ALA A 103 -14.54 -4.62 11.71
CA ALA A 103 -15.58 -3.62 11.93
C ALA A 103 -16.02 -2.97 10.60
N CYS A 104 -15.09 -2.60 9.72
CA CYS A 104 -15.39 -2.03 8.41
C CYS A 104 -16.09 -3.05 7.50
N ALA A 105 -15.63 -4.29 7.46
CA ALA A 105 -16.27 -5.36 6.69
C ALA A 105 -17.74 -5.55 7.12
N ALA A 106 -18.01 -5.59 8.43
CA ALA A 106 -19.36 -5.78 8.97
C ALA A 106 -20.27 -4.57 8.72
N ALA A 107 -19.74 -3.34 8.82
CA ALA A 107 -20.48 -2.10 8.63
C ALA A 107 -20.73 -1.74 7.14
N GLY A 108 -20.11 -2.45 6.20
CA GLY A 108 -20.16 -2.07 4.79
C GLY A 108 -19.35 -0.81 4.48
N THR A 109 -18.32 -0.51 5.27
CA THR A 109 -17.43 0.65 5.14
C THR A 109 -16.21 0.28 4.34
N ASP A 110 -15.81 1.15 3.41
CA ASP A 110 -14.56 0.96 2.69
C ASP A 110 -13.36 1.17 3.62
N TYR A 111 -12.40 0.28 3.55
CA TYR A 111 -11.21 0.28 4.39
C TYR A 111 -9.95 0.40 3.54
N LEU A 112 -9.01 1.24 3.99
CA LEU A 112 -7.69 1.41 3.41
C LEU A 112 -6.60 1.31 4.48
N ASP A 113 -5.44 0.78 4.08
CA ASP A 113 -4.22 0.84 4.89
C ASP A 113 -2.96 0.94 4.04
N ILE A 114 -1.82 1.06 4.72
CA ILE A 114 -0.48 1.12 4.10
C ILE A 114 0.37 -0.09 4.50
N THR A 115 -0.25 -1.26 4.71
CA THR A 115 0.48 -2.45 5.12
C THR A 115 1.43 -2.96 4.03
N GLY A 116 2.64 -3.32 4.43
CA GLY A 116 3.57 -4.10 3.62
C GLY A 116 3.67 -5.57 4.07
N GLU A 117 2.66 -6.11 4.79
CA GLU A 117 2.69 -7.40 5.48
C GLU A 117 1.86 -8.47 4.73
N PRO A 118 2.48 -9.37 3.91
CA PRO A 118 1.75 -10.37 3.13
C PRO A 118 0.91 -11.33 3.98
N GLU A 119 1.40 -11.70 5.18
CA GLU A 119 0.68 -12.56 6.11
C GLU A 119 -0.64 -11.93 6.55
N PHE A 120 -0.60 -10.65 6.93
CA PHE A 120 -1.79 -9.90 7.33
C PHE A 120 -2.83 -9.86 6.20
N VAL A 121 -2.41 -9.47 5.00
CA VAL A 121 -3.29 -9.38 3.83
C VAL A 121 -3.94 -10.72 3.49
N ASP A 122 -3.20 -11.83 3.60
CA ASP A 122 -3.76 -13.16 3.35
C ASP A 122 -4.76 -13.60 4.44
N LEU A 123 -4.48 -13.31 5.70
CA LEU A 123 -5.40 -13.60 6.80
C LEU A 123 -6.69 -12.77 6.70
N MET A 124 -6.59 -11.48 6.34
CA MET A 124 -7.77 -10.62 6.17
C MET A 124 -8.68 -11.11 5.04
N TYR A 125 -8.10 -11.63 3.97
CA TYR A 125 -8.90 -12.29 2.92
C TYR A 125 -9.68 -13.49 3.46
N VAL A 126 -8.98 -14.40 4.12
CA VAL A 126 -9.60 -15.65 4.61
C VAL A 126 -10.72 -15.35 5.61
N ARG A 127 -10.56 -14.34 6.45
CA ARG A 127 -11.48 -14.05 7.55
C ARG A 127 -12.62 -13.11 7.19
N HIS A 128 -12.36 -12.11 6.33
CA HIS A 128 -13.27 -10.98 6.17
C HIS A 128 -13.72 -10.70 4.74
N HIS A 129 -13.12 -11.38 3.72
CA HIS A 129 -13.50 -11.16 2.31
C HIS A 129 -14.99 -11.45 2.05
N ALA A 130 -15.49 -12.60 2.51
CA ALA A 130 -16.88 -13.00 2.28
C ALA A 130 -17.88 -12.04 2.95
N GLU A 131 -17.59 -11.59 4.16
CA GLU A 131 -18.41 -10.59 4.86
C GLU A 131 -18.39 -9.25 4.13
N ALA A 132 -17.22 -8.78 3.69
CA ALA A 132 -17.10 -7.55 2.93
C ALA A 132 -17.83 -7.62 1.58
N VAL A 133 -17.85 -8.78 0.90
CA VAL A 133 -18.68 -8.99 -0.29
C VAL A 133 -20.16 -8.86 0.04
N ARG A 134 -20.61 -9.48 1.14
CA ARG A 134 -22.01 -9.46 1.57
C ARG A 134 -22.50 -8.04 1.90
N THR A 135 -21.68 -7.23 2.53
CA THR A 135 -22.01 -5.86 2.93
C THR A 135 -21.73 -4.81 1.85
N GLY A 136 -20.98 -5.20 0.81
CA GLY A 136 -20.53 -4.32 -0.25
C GLY A 136 -19.29 -3.51 0.13
N ALA A 137 -18.61 -3.76 1.26
CA ALA A 137 -17.38 -3.08 1.65
C ALA A 137 -16.22 -3.43 0.71
N ARG A 138 -15.36 -2.47 0.43
CA ARG A 138 -14.06 -2.66 -0.22
C ARG A 138 -12.96 -2.63 0.84
N LEU A 139 -12.19 -3.70 0.95
CA LEU A 139 -11.02 -3.79 1.83
C LEU A 139 -9.77 -3.69 0.95
N VAL A 140 -9.14 -2.51 0.91
CA VAL A 140 -8.00 -2.22 0.02
C VAL A 140 -6.75 -2.03 0.86
N HIS A 141 -5.88 -3.04 0.83
CA HIS A 141 -4.61 -3.02 1.55
C HIS A 141 -3.48 -2.42 0.71
N ALA A 142 -2.41 -1.99 1.39
CA ALA A 142 -1.17 -1.53 0.80
C ALA A 142 -1.34 -0.28 -0.10
N CYS A 143 -2.14 0.71 0.32
CA CYS A 143 -2.38 1.96 -0.38
C CYS A 143 -1.26 2.99 -0.16
N GLY A 144 -0.01 2.54 -0.07
CA GLY A 144 1.19 3.36 0.03
C GLY A 144 2.22 2.98 -1.02
N PHE A 145 3.49 3.36 -0.78
CA PHE A 145 4.59 3.04 -1.69
C PHE A 145 4.76 1.52 -1.89
N ASP A 146 4.45 0.72 -0.88
CA ASP A 146 4.62 -0.74 -0.92
C ASP A 146 3.69 -1.44 -1.94
N SER A 147 2.80 -0.73 -2.65
CA SER A 147 2.08 -1.33 -3.79
C SER A 147 1.58 -0.34 -4.82
N ILE A 148 1.19 0.87 -4.48
CA ILE A 148 0.55 1.82 -5.43
C ILE A 148 1.41 2.01 -6.69
N PRO A 149 2.69 2.38 -6.64
CA PRO A 149 3.49 2.60 -7.85
C PRO A 149 3.73 1.33 -8.65
N HIS A 150 3.65 0.17 -8.00
CA HIS A 150 3.92 -1.13 -8.60
C HIS A 150 2.67 -1.68 -9.30
N ASP A 151 1.53 -1.61 -8.63
CA ASP A 151 0.25 -2.09 -9.15
C ASP A 151 -0.26 -1.21 -10.28
N LEU A 152 -0.36 0.11 -10.05
CA LEU A 152 -0.74 1.07 -11.09
C LEU A 152 0.30 1.17 -12.21
N GLY A 153 1.60 1.04 -11.89
CA GLY A 153 2.65 1.05 -12.91
C GLY A 153 2.61 -0.19 -13.81
N ALA A 154 2.34 -1.37 -13.26
CA ALA A 154 2.11 -2.58 -14.06
C ALA A 154 0.86 -2.44 -14.92
N TRP A 155 -0.25 -1.91 -14.36
CA TRP A 155 -1.47 -1.58 -15.09
C TRP A 155 -1.22 -0.60 -16.24
N PHE A 156 -0.56 0.53 -15.96
CA PHE A 156 -0.17 1.52 -16.97
C PHE A 156 0.68 0.91 -18.09
N THR A 157 1.60 -0.01 -17.74
CA THR A 157 2.45 -0.72 -18.70
C THR A 157 1.65 -1.65 -19.59
N VAL A 158 0.73 -2.44 -19.03
CA VAL A 158 -0.12 -3.37 -19.76
C VAL A 158 -1.02 -2.64 -20.75
N LYS A 159 -1.54 -1.47 -20.40
CA LYS A 159 -2.35 -0.62 -21.30
C LYS A 159 -1.60 -0.16 -22.57
N GLN A 160 -0.28 -0.27 -22.60
CA GLN A 160 0.54 0.08 -23.77
C GLN A 160 0.81 -1.13 -24.69
N LEU A 161 0.30 -2.31 -24.35
CA LEU A 161 0.61 -3.58 -25.02
C LEU A 161 -0.65 -4.20 -25.64
N PRO A 162 -0.52 -4.96 -26.75
CA PRO A 162 -1.52 -5.92 -27.13
C PRO A 162 -1.65 -7.02 -26.06
N THR A 163 -2.88 -7.33 -25.65
CA THR A 163 -3.17 -8.27 -24.54
C THR A 163 -3.99 -9.49 -24.98
N ASP A 164 -4.11 -9.72 -26.25
CA ASP A 164 -4.75 -10.92 -26.88
C ASP A 164 -3.93 -12.20 -26.71
N GLY A 165 -2.63 -12.08 -26.38
CA GLY A 165 -1.70 -13.16 -26.14
C GLY A 165 -0.98 -13.07 -24.79
N PRO A 166 0.13 -13.81 -24.61
CA PRO A 166 0.94 -13.76 -23.40
C PRO A 166 1.55 -12.38 -23.16
N VAL A 167 1.43 -11.88 -21.92
CA VAL A 167 2.01 -10.61 -21.46
C VAL A 167 2.99 -10.85 -20.30
N THR A 168 4.17 -10.24 -20.38
CA THR A 168 5.16 -10.25 -19.30
C THR A 168 5.48 -8.82 -18.90
N VAL A 169 5.51 -8.56 -17.60
CA VAL A 169 5.93 -7.27 -17.03
C VAL A 169 7.00 -7.50 -15.96
N ASP A 170 8.13 -6.82 -16.11
CA ASP A 170 9.21 -6.80 -15.13
C ASP A 170 9.28 -5.42 -14.47
N GLY A 171 9.15 -5.35 -13.15
CA GLY A 171 9.24 -4.12 -12.38
C GLY A 171 10.60 -3.98 -11.68
N TYR A 172 11.23 -2.81 -11.82
CA TYR A 172 12.58 -2.50 -11.32
C TYR A 172 12.52 -1.27 -10.41
N VAL A 173 12.65 -1.51 -9.11
CA VAL A 173 12.54 -0.47 -8.07
C VAL A 173 13.90 0.14 -7.75
N ARG A 174 13.93 1.48 -7.71
CA ARG A 174 15.03 2.25 -7.14
C ARG A 174 14.47 3.35 -6.26
N ALA A 175 15.04 3.50 -5.09
CA ALA A 175 14.74 4.60 -4.20
C ALA A 175 16.03 5.19 -3.63
N GLY A 176 16.02 6.50 -3.40
CA GLY A 176 17.05 7.21 -2.66
C GLY A 176 16.39 7.82 -1.42
N GLY A 177 16.88 7.46 -0.23
CA GLY A 177 16.29 7.91 1.03
C GLY A 177 16.45 6.86 2.14
N ARG A 178 15.79 7.10 3.26
CA ARG A 178 15.74 6.16 4.38
C ARG A 178 14.42 5.39 4.34
N PHE A 179 14.48 4.10 4.58
CA PHE A 179 13.27 3.30 4.82
C PHE A 179 12.55 3.81 6.08
N SER A 180 11.23 3.77 6.06
CA SER A 180 10.44 4.16 7.23
C SER A 180 10.68 3.19 8.40
N ALA A 181 10.53 3.67 9.63
CA ALA A 181 10.58 2.81 10.82
C ALA A 181 9.50 1.72 10.73
N GLY A 182 8.32 2.03 10.18
CA GLY A 182 7.25 1.05 9.92
C GLY A 182 7.69 -0.04 8.96
N THR A 183 8.25 0.32 7.79
CA THR A 183 8.77 -0.64 6.80
C THR A 183 9.86 -1.54 7.40
N TYR A 184 10.77 -0.96 8.21
CA TYR A 184 11.79 -1.74 8.91
C TYR A 184 11.20 -2.75 9.90
N HIS A 185 10.25 -2.31 10.74
CA HIS A 185 9.55 -3.18 11.69
C HIS A 185 8.76 -4.29 10.98
N SER A 186 8.02 -3.97 9.93
CA SER A 186 7.26 -4.95 9.14
C SER A 186 8.17 -5.97 8.46
N ALA A 187 9.31 -5.53 7.89
CA ALA A 187 10.30 -6.42 7.29
C ALA A 187 10.91 -7.38 8.34
N LEU A 188 11.35 -6.88 9.50
CA LEU A 188 11.87 -7.72 10.58
C LEU A 188 10.83 -8.72 11.10
N THR A 189 9.57 -8.29 11.22
CA THR A 189 8.46 -9.15 11.62
C THR A 189 8.21 -10.23 10.58
N ALA A 190 8.14 -9.90 9.31
CA ALA A 190 7.97 -10.86 8.21
C ALA A 190 9.09 -11.91 8.17
N PHE A 191 10.35 -11.50 8.32
CA PHE A 191 11.49 -12.44 8.38
C PHE A 191 11.44 -13.38 9.58
N SER A 192 10.83 -12.96 10.69
CA SER A 192 10.67 -13.82 11.88
C SER A 192 9.50 -14.79 11.78
N ARG A 193 8.56 -14.59 10.83
CA ARG A 193 7.25 -15.28 10.72
C ARG A 193 7.05 -16.00 9.38
N THR A 194 8.13 -16.50 8.79
CA THR A 194 8.07 -17.15 7.46
C THR A 194 7.15 -18.36 7.39
N ASN A 195 7.01 -19.12 8.49
CA ASN A 195 6.13 -20.28 8.57
C ASN A 195 4.65 -19.86 8.62
N GLU A 196 4.33 -18.86 9.42
CA GLU A 196 2.99 -18.28 9.54
C GLU A 196 2.56 -17.64 8.23
N MET A 197 3.44 -16.89 7.59
CA MET A 197 3.21 -16.32 6.26
C MET A 197 2.91 -17.42 5.23
N SER A 198 3.66 -18.53 5.24
CA SER A 198 3.41 -19.66 4.35
C SER A 198 2.06 -20.33 4.62
N ARG A 199 1.66 -20.45 5.90
CA ARG A 199 0.35 -21.01 6.30
C ARG A 199 -0.80 -20.09 5.83
N ALA A 200 -0.69 -18.78 6.05
CA ALA A 200 -1.68 -17.80 5.61
C ALA A 200 -1.86 -17.84 4.08
N ALA A 201 -0.75 -17.85 3.33
CA ALA A 201 -0.77 -17.95 1.88
C ALA A 201 -1.43 -19.25 1.37
N LYS A 202 -1.18 -20.38 2.04
CA LYS A 202 -1.84 -21.67 1.72
C LYS A 202 -3.34 -21.63 2.04
N ALA A 203 -3.73 -21.08 3.18
CA ALA A 203 -5.14 -20.94 3.58
C ALA A 203 -5.90 -20.07 2.57
N ARG A 204 -5.34 -18.92 2.17
CA ARG A 204 -5.94 -18.08 1.15
C ARG A 204 -6.07 -18.81 -0.20
N LYS A 205 -5.01 -19.48 -0.66
CA LYS A 205 -5.01 -20.22 -1.92
C LYS A 205 -6.10 -21.31 -1.99
N ALA A 206 -6.52 -21.84 -0.84
CA ALA A 206 -7.56 -22.84 -0.77
C ALA A 206 -8.97 -22.27 -1.01
N VAL A 207 -9.18 -20.99 -0.72
CA VAL A 207 -10.50 -20.33 -0.81
C VAL A 207 -10.58 -19.24 -1.88
N GLU A 208 -9.43 -18.70 -2.34
CA GLU A 208 -9.38 -17.67 -3.38
C GLU A 208 -9.64 -18.31 -4.76
N PRO A 209 -10.69 -17.88 -5.49
CA PRO A 209 -10.98 -18.43 -6.83
C PRO A 209 -9.84 -18.11 -7.81
N ARG A 210 -9.63 -19.03 -8.73
CA ARG A 210 -8.69 -18.81 -9.83
C ARG A 210 -9.42 -18.20 -11.03
N PRO A 211 -8.77 -17.29 -11.77
CA PRO A 211 -9.37 -16.75 -12.99
C PRO A 211 -9.59 -17.88 -14.01
N GLU A 212 -10.83 -18.04 -14.46
CA GLU A 212 -11.19 -19.07 -15.45
C GLU A 212 -10.55 -18.78 -16.80
N GLY A 213 -10.04 -19.82 -17.47
CA GLY A 213 -9.43 -19.73 -18.80
C GLY A 213 -8.14 -18.89 -18.87
N ARG A 214 -7.63 -18.38 -17.73
CA ARG A 214 -6.47 -17.49 -17.68
C ARG A 214 -5.38 -18.01 -16.76
N ARG A 215 -4.14 -17.71 -17.11
CA ARG A 215 -2.96 -18.03 -16.32
C ARG A 215 -2.30 -16.75 -15.83
N VAL A 216 -2.31 -16.52 -14.52
CA VAL A 216 -1.73 -15.32 -13.90
C VAL A 216 -0.69 -15.71 -12.84
N ARG A 217 0.53 -15.22 -13.00
CA ARG A 217 1.66 -15.62 -12.15
C ARG A 217 2.53 -14.44 -11.75
N ALA A 218 2.91 -14.39 -10.47
CA ALA A 218 4.12 -13.70 -10.04
C ALA A 218 5.22 -14.77 -9.88
N VAL A 219 6.33 -14.58 -10.57
CA VAL A 219 7.42 -15.57 -10.59
C VAL A 219 8.71 -14.96 -10.04
N PRO A 220 9.53 -15.73 -9.31
CA PRO A 220 10.84 -15.24 -8.89
C PRO A 220 11.70 -14.89 -10.09
N GLY A 221 12.39 -13.76 -10.02
CA GLY A 221 13.41 -13.39 -10.98
C GLY A 221 14.76 -14.02 -10.64
N ARG A 222 15.76 -13.77 -11.48
CA ARG A 222 17.17 -14.12 -11.23
C ARG A 222 17.99 -12.84 -11.18
N VAL A 223 19.08 -12.86 -10.40
CA VAL A 223 20.05 -11.78 -10.43
C VAL A 223 20.64 -11.69 -11.83
N GLY A 224 20.62 -10.49 -12.42
CA GLY A 224 21.08 -10.29 -13.78
C GLY A 224 21.26 -8.82 -14.14
N ARG A 225 21.88 -8.56 -15.29
CA ARG A 225 22.03 -7.21 -15.83
C ARG A 225 20.82 -6.86 -16.69
N VAL A 226 20.21 -5.73 -16.42
CA VAL A 226 19.12 -5.14 -17.21
C VAL A 226 19.76 -4.19 -18.22
N LYS A 227 19.90 -4.65 -19.46
CA LYS A 227 20.57 -3.88 -20.52
C LYS A 227 19.86 -2.57 -20.82
N GLU A 228 18.53 -2.59 -20.80
CA GLU A 228 17.64 -1.47 -21.09
C GLU A 228 17.90 -0.26 -20.17
N PHE A 229 18.36 -0.50 -18.96
CA PHE A 229 18.60 0.56 -17.97
C PHE A 229 20.03 0.65 -17.47
N GLY A 230 20.93 -0.24 -17.93
CA GLY A 230 22.32 -0.31 -17.49
C GLY A 230 22.49 -0.65 -16.00
N LEU A 231 21.51 -1.36 -15.41
CA LEU A 231 21.44 -1.66 -13.98
C LEU A 231 21.55 -3.16 -13.71
N TRP A 232 21.79 -3.52 -12.46
CA TRP A 232 21.66 -4.88 -11.96
C TRP A 232 20.30 -5.07 -11.30
N ALA A 233 19.59 -6.14 -11.67
CA ALA A 233 18.33 -6.56 -11.07
C ALA A 233 18.59 -7.62 -10.01
N VAL A 234 18.01 -7.43 -8.83
CA VAL A 234 18.03 -8.39 -7.71
C VAL A 234 16.61 -8.70 -7.34
N PRO A 235 16.15 -9.96 -7.28
CA PRO A 235 14.80 -10.29 -6.86
C PRO A 235 14.46 -9.66 -5.52
N LEU A 236 13.30 -9.00 -5.44
CA LEU A 236 12.85 -8.30 -4.24
C LEU A 236 11.55 -8.95 -3.72
N PRO A 237 11.62 -9.71 -2.60
CA PRO A 237 10.47 -10.44 -2.06
C PRO A 237 9.61 -9.57 -1.14
N THR A 238 8.96 -8.55 -1.71
CA THR A 238 8.01 -7.66 -1.05
C THR A 238 6.56 -8.11 -1.30
N ILE A 239 5.58 -7.34 -0.82
CA ILE A 239 4.16 -7.60 -1.05
C ILE A 239 3.75 -7.33 -2.51
N ASP A 240 4.47 -6.48 -3.23
CA ASP A 240 4.11 -5.97 -4.55
C ASP A 240 3.78 -7.05 -5.59
N PRO A 241 4.59 -8.12 -5.75
CA PRO A 241 4.25 -9.21 -6.67
C PRO A 241 2.91 -9.87 -6.37
N GLN A 242 2.53 -9.92 -5.10
CA GLN A 242 1.27 -10.49 -4.66
C GLN A 242 0.09 -9.60 -5.05
N VAL A 243 0.22 -8.28 -4.90
CA VAL A 243 -0.80 -7.30 -5.25
C VAL A 243 -0.98 -7.25 -6.77
N VAL A 244 0.10 -7.06 -7.55
CA VAL A 244 0.05 -7.04 -9.02
C VAL A 244 -0.56 -8.33 -9.60
N ARG A 245 -0.18 -9.51 -9.06
CA ARG A 245 -0.76 -10.79 -9.47
C ARG A 245 -2.27 -10.82 -9.25
N ARG A 246 -2.77 -10.28 -8.13
CA ARG A 246 -4.20 -10.26 -7.81
C ARG A 246 -4.96 -9.27 -8.67
N SER A 247 -4.41 -8.11 -8.95
CA SER A 247 -4.96 -7.17 -9.93
C SER A 247 -5.11 -7.82 -11.29
N ALA A 248 -4.06 -8.49 -11.76
CA ALA A 248 -4.09 -9.22 -13.02
C ALA A 248 -5.07 -10.40 -13.01
N ALA A 249 -5.28 -11.06 -11.88
CA ALA A 249 -6.27 -12.14 -11.77
C ALA A 249 -7.71 -11.62 -11.84
N ALA A 250 -7.97 -10.46 -11.26
CA ALA A 250 -9.30 -9.86 -11.23
C ALA A 250 -9.68 -9.12 -12.54
N ARG A 251 -8.67 -8.69 -13.33
CA ARG A 251 -8.89 -7.86 -14.52
C ARG A 251 -8.48 -8.58 -15.80
N PRO A 252 -9.45 -8.90 -16.70
CA PRO A 252 -9.19 -9.61 -17.95
C PRO A 252 -8.27 -8.84 -18.91
N GLU A 253 -8.18 -7.53 -18.79
CA GLU A 253 -7.34 -6.66 -19.64
C GLU A 253 -5.83 -6.96 -19.52
N TYR A 254 -5.40 -7.71 -18.48
CA TYR A 254 -4.02 -8.22 -18.40
C TYR A 254 -3.72 -9.40 -19.35
N GLY A 255 -4.71 -9.86 -20.13
CA GLY A 255 -4.58 -10.91 -21.11
C GLY A 255 -4.69 -12.35 -20.55
N PRO A 256 -4.64 -13.36 -21.45
CA PRO A 256 -4.86 -14.76 -21.07
C PRO A 256 -3.72 -15.44 -20.32
N ASP A 257 -2.48 -15.01 -20.52
CA ASP A 257 -1.28 -15.50 -19.77
C ASP A 257 -0.43 -14.31 -19.35
N PHE A 258 -0.60 -13.89 -18.10
CA PHE A 258 0.13 -12.78 -17.52
C PHE A 258 1.23 -13.25 -16.57
N ARG A 259 2.41 -12.63 -16.65
CA ARG A 259 3.56 -12.91 -15.81
C ARG A 259 4.19 -11.63 -15.29
N TYR A 260 4.38 -11.56 -13.98
CA TYR A 260 5.07 -10.45 -13.30
C TYR A 260 6.33 -10.92 -12.59
N ARG A 261 7.40 -10.11 -12.67
CA ARG A 261 8.64 -10.27 -11.89
C ARG A 261 9.00 -8.94 -11.23
N HIS A 262 9.57 -9.02 -10.04
CA HIS A 262 9.86 -7.84 -9.22
C HIS A 262 11.30 -7.82 -8.75
N PHE A 263 11.98 -6.67 -8.92
CA PHE A 263 13.41 -6.52 -8.68
C PHE A 263 13.74 -5.20 -8.00
N ALA A 264 14.70 -5.23 -7.06
CA ALA A 264 15.49 -4.06 -6.74
C ALA A 264 16.51 -3.82 -7.86
N ALA A 265 16.64 -2.58 -8.32
CA ALA A 265 17.60 -2.20 -9.35
C ALA A 265 18.76 -1.40 -8.76
N VAL A 266 19.99 -1.87 -8.92
CA VAL A 266 21.21 -1.29 -8.35
C VAL A 266 22.26 -0.97 -9.41
N LYS A 267 23.06 0.06 -9.18
CA LYS A 267 24.08 0.50 -10.15
C LYS A 267 25.29 -0.42 -10.20
N ARG A 268 25.70 -1.01 -9.08
CA ARG A 268 26.96 -1.74 -8.93
C ARG A 268 26.75 -3.11 -8.29
N LEU A 269 27.35 -4.15 -8.87
CA LEU A 269 27.27 -5.51 -8.36
C LEU A 269 27.85 -5.68 -6.94
N PRO A 270 28.95 -5.05 -6.53
CA PRO A 270 29.43 -5.12 -5.15
C PRO A 270 28.41 -4.66 -4.12
N THR A 271 27.54 -3.69 -4.45
CA THR A 271 26.45 -3.25 -3.59
C THR A 271 25.43 -4.37 -3.36
N VAL A 272 25.18 -5.21 -4.37
CA VAL A 272 24.31 -6.39 -4.27
C VAL A 272 24.86 -7.39 -3.28
N LEU A 273 26.16 -7.69 -3.40
CA LEU A 273 26.83 -8.66 -2.53
C LEU A 273 26.86 -8.17 -1.08
N ALA A 274 27.20 -6.89 -0.86
CA ALA A 274 27.21 -6.29 0.47
C ALA A 274 25.79 -6.27 1.10
N ALA A 275 24.76 -5.92 0.31
CA ALA A 275 23.37 -5.94 0.77
C ALA A 275 22.89 -7.37 1.07
N GLY A 276 23.27 -8.36 0.24
CA GLY A 276 22.94 -9.77 0.45
C GLY A 276 23.55 -10.33 1.75
N VAL A 277 24.83 -10.06 2.00
CA VAL A 277 25.51 -10.45 3.24
C VAL A 277 24.88 -9.74 4.45
N GLY A 278 24.63 -8.44 4.34
CA GLY A 278 23.96 -7.66 5.39
C GLY A 278 22.56 -8.18 5.71
N LEU A 279 21.76 -8.49 4.70
CA LEU A 279 20.42 -9.06 4.88
C LEU A 279 20.47 -10.46 5.51
N ALA A 280 21.37 -11.33 5.06
CA ALA A 280 21.55 -12.67 5.65
C ALA A 280 21.96 -12.57 7.13
N GLY A 281 22.84 -11.61 7.47
CA GLY A 281 23.21 -11.32 8.85
C GLY A 281 22.01 -10.85 9.69
N VAL A 282 21.21 -9.92 9.18
CA VAL A 282 19.98 -9.43 9.87
C VAL A 282 18.97 -10.56 10.05
N VAL A 283 18.72 -11.38 9.02
CA VAL A 283 17.81 -12.54 9.11
C VAL A 283 18.28 -13.55 10.16
N GLY A 284 19.60 -13.80 10.23
CA GLY A 284 20.19 -14.66 11.27
C GLY A 284 19.97 -14.09 12.69
N LEU A 285 20.21 -12.80 12.87
CA LEU A 285 20.04 -12.11 14.15
C LEU A 285 18.58 -12.05 14.60
N VAL A 286 17.62 -11.87 13.68
CA VAL A 286 16.19 -11.79 13.99
C VAL A 286 15.60 -13.12 14.46
N LYS A 287 16.20 -14.24 14.10
CA LYS A 287 15.80 -15.57 14.59
C LYS A 287 16.12 -15.78 16.08
N LEU A 288 17.01 -14.99 16.66
CA LEU A 288 17.39 -15.08 18.07
C LEU A 288 16.57 -14.06 18.90
N PRO A 289 15.78 -14.47 19.90
CA PRO A 289 14.90 -13.59 20.65
C PRO A 289 15.57 -12.36 21.29
N PRO A 290 16.76 -12.42 21.90
CA PRO A 290 17.40 -11.25 22.51
C PRO A 290 17.85 -10.21 21.47
N THR A 291 18.42 -10.65 20.35
CA THR A 291 18.89 -9.73 19.29
C THR A 291 17.73 -9.10 18.53
N ARG A 292 16.63 -9.85 18.35
CA ARG A 292 15.39 -9.33 17.78
C ARG A 292 14.81 -8.19 18.64
N ARG A 293 14.73 -8.33 19.98
CA ARG A 293 14.25 -7.28 20.89
C ARG A 293 15.13 -6.02 20.81
N TRP A 294 16.43 -6.23 20.75
CA TRP A 294 17.40 -5.13 20.62
C TRP A 294 17.27 -4.38 19.27
N LEU A 295 17.11 -5.11 18.16
CA LEU A 295 16.90 -4.50 16.84
C LEU A 295 15.58 -3.71 16.77
N LEU A 296 14.49 -4.27 17.31
CA LEU A 296 13.19 -3.59 17.36
C LEU A 296 13.21 -2.36 18.28
N GLY A 297 14.00 -2.35 19.35
CA GLY A 297 14.12 -1.23 20.28
C GLY A 297 14.95 -0.05 19.77
N ARG A 298 15.73 -0.21 18.70
CA ARG A 298 16.58 0.85 18.14
C ARG A 298 15.85 1.90 17.29
N LEU A 299 14.68 1.57 16.78
CA LEU A 299 13.86 2.49 16.00
C LEU A 299 12.54 2.69 16.73
N SER A 300 12.38 3.85 17.40
CA SER A 300 11.13 4.21 18.02
C SER A 300 10.05 4.47 16.96
N SER A 301 8.92 3.77 17.08
CA SER A 301 7.71 4.09 16.31
C SER A 301 7.27 5.52 16.64
N GLY A 302 6.97 6.34 15.61
CA GLY A 302 6.46 7.70 15.79
C GLY A 302 7.47 8.82 15.52
N GLN A 303 8.75 8.50 15.27
CA GLN A 303 9.74 9.47 14.80
C GLN A 303 10.10 9.17 13.33
N GLY A 304 10.14 10.22 12.52
CA GLY A 304 10.53 10.14 11.11
C GLY A 304 11.63 11.14 10.77
N PRO A 305 12.16 11.10 9.53
CA PRO A 305 13.16 12.04 9.04
C PRO A 305 12.58 13.45 8.97
N SER A 306 13.44 14.46 9.10
CA SER A 306 13.04 15.86 8.94
C SER A 306 12.53 16.15 7.51
N ALA A 307 11.73 17.21 7.33
CA ALA A 307 11.24 17.63 6.02
C ALA A 307 12.39 17.85 5.02
N ALA A 308 13.51 18.43 5.46
CA ALA A 308 14.69 18.64 4.63
C ALA A 308 15.37 17.32 4.19
N GLN A 309 15.27 16.26 5.00
CA GLN A 309 15.76 14.93 4.63
C GLN A 309 14.81 14.25 3.63
N ARG A 310 13.49 14.35 3.85
CA ARG A 310 12.47 13.80 2.94
C ARG A 310 12.51 14.47 1.57
N ALA A 311 12.69 15.80 1.52
CA ALA A 311 12.81 16.54 0.26
C ALA A 311 13.98 16.11 -0.63
N LYS A 312 14.99 15.40 -0.10
CA LYS A 312 16.11 14.82 -0.86
C LYS A 312 15.85 13.38 -1.30
N SER A 313 14.79 12.77 -0.80
CA SER A 313 14.41 11.39 -1.13
C SER A 313 13.64 11.35 -2.46
N TRP A 314 13.70 10.22 -3.12
CA TRP A 314 13.03 10.00 -4.39
C TRP A 314 12.82 8.51 -4.63
N PHE A 315 11.86 8.16 -5.48
CA PHE A 315 11.72 6.82 -6.01
C PHE A 315 11.53 6.82 -7.52
N ARG A 316 11.87 5.69 -8.13
CA ARG A 316 11.56 5.33 -9.51
C ARG A 316 11.28 3.85 -9.61
N VAL A 317 10.15 3.52 -10.18
CA VAL A 317 9.81 2.14 -10.55
C VAL A 317 9.74 2.10 -12.08
N ARG A 318 10.66 1.39 -12.70
CA ARG A 318 10.69 1.20 -14.15
C ARG A 318 10.14 -0.15 -14.50
N PHE A 319 9.44 -0.21 -15.60
CA PHE A 319 8.87 -1.45 -16.10
C PHE A 319 9.36 -1.74 -17.50
N VAL A 320 9.55 -3.03 -17.79
CA VAL A 320 9.70 -3.56 -19.13
C VAL A 320 8.53 -4.50 -19.36
N GLY A 321 7.62 -4.10 -20.23
CA GLY A 321 6.46 -4.89 -20.65
C GLY A 321 6.67 -5.50 -22.02
N ALA A 322 6.28 -6.76 -22.21
CA ALA A 322 6.31 -7.42 -23.50
C ALA A 322 5.01 -8.20 -23.76
N GLY A 323 4.42 -8.00 -24.94
CA GLY A 323 3.18 -8.66 -25.38
C GLY A 323 2.92 -8.42 -26.87
N GLY A 324 2.35 -9.39 -27.59
CA GLY A 324 2.01 -9.26 -28.99
C GLY A 324 3.18 -8.87 -29.90
N GLY A 325 4.40 -9.33 -29.60
CA GLY A 325 5.62 -8.96 -30.34
C GLY A 325 6.15 -7.55 -30.04
N ARG A 326 5.48 -6.77 -29.20
CA ARG A 326 5.86 -5.41 -28.80
C ARG A 326 6.54 -5.41 -27.44
N THR A 327 7.56 -4.57 -27.27
CA THR A 327 8.17 -4.26 -25.98
C THR A 327 7.98 -2.78 -25.68
N VAL A 328 7.58 -2.46 -24.44
CA VAL A 328 7.40 -1.10 -23.96
C VAL A 328 8.16 -0.89 -22.65
N ARG A 329 8.67 0.31 -22.43
CA ARG A 329 9.30 0.73 -21.18
C ARG A 329 8.47 1.83 -20.58
N THR A 330 8.16 1.72 -19.30
CA THR A 330 7.44 2.76 -18.56
C THR A 330 8.14 3.10 -17.26
N GLU A 331 7.80 4.23 -16.67
CA GLU A 331 8.35 4.68 -15.40
C GLU A 331 7.26 5.32 -14.55
N VAL A 332 7.25 4.99 -13.26
CA VAL A 332 6.54 5.71 -12.22
C VAL A 332 7.57 6.33 -11.30
N ALA A 333 7.46 7.64 -11.01
CA ALA A 333 8.44 8.34 -10.19
C ALA A 333 7.79 9.40 -9.30
N GLY A 334 8.41 9.65 -8.14
CA GLY A 334 7.98 10.64 -7.17
C GLY A 334 9.07 10.98 -6.15
N GLY A 335 8.67 11.71 -5.12
CA GLY A 335 9.52 12.15 -4.01
C GLY A 335 9.80 11.07 -2.98
N ASP A 336 9.67 11.39 -1.70
CA ASP A 336 9.99 10.50 -0.57
C ASP A 336 9.03 9.29 -0.49
N PRO A 337 9.50 8.06 -0.80
CA PRO A 337 8.63 6.89 -0.82
C PRO A 337 8.19 6.46 0.59
N GLY A 338 9.02 6.74 1.59
CA GLY A 338 8.81 6.23 2.94
C GLY A 338 7.69 6.93 3.70
N TYR A 339 7.41 8.18 3.37
CA TYR A 339 6.50 9.01 4.16
C TYR A 339 5.63 9.95 3.32
N ASP A 340 6.22 10.96 2.66
CA ASP A 340 5.43 12.00 1.99
C ASP A 340 4.58 11.43 0.84
N GLU A 341 5.19 10.61 -0.04
CA GLU A 341 4.44 10.00 -1.14
C GLU A 341 3.51 8.88 -0.67
N THR A 342 3.88 8.14 0.39
CA THR A 342 2.98 7.16 1.01
C THR A 342 1.74 7.84 1.62
N ALA A 343 1.92 8.97 2.31
CA ALA A 343 0.82 9.75 2.86
C ALA A 343 -0.10 10.31 1.77
N LYS A 344 0.48 10.83 0.69
CA LYS A 344 -0.22 11.27 -0.52
C LYS A 344 -1.02 10.12 -1.15
N MET A 345 -0.39 8.98 -1.41
CA MET A 345 -1.03 7.81 -2.02
C MET A 345 -2.22 7.31 -1.19
N LEU A 346 -2.08 7.27 0.14
CA LEU A 346 -3.17 6.88 1.04
C LEU A 346 -4.31 7.90 1.00
N ALA A 347 -4.01 9.19 1.07
CA ALA A 347 -5.01 10.26 1.03
C ALA A 347 -5.77 10.25 -0.31
N GLU A 348 -5.06 10.21 -1.44
CA GLU A 348 -5.67 10.17 -2.77
C GLU A 348 -6.49 8.89 -2.99
N SER A 349 -6.04 7.75 -2.46
CA SER A 349 -6.84 6.51 -2.48
C SER A 349 -8.13 6.65 -1.67
N ALA A 350 -8.08 7.30 -0.50
CA ALA A 350 -9.25 7.54 0.32
C ALA A 350 -10.25 8.49 -0.36
N LEU A 351 -9.75 9.59 -0.93
CA LEU A 351 -10.56 10.53 -1.71
C LEU A 351 -11.15 9.88 -2.97
N CYS A 352 -10.38 9.02 -3.64
CA CYS A 352 -10.85 8.26 -4.80
C CYS A 352 -12.03 7.34 -4.44
N LEU A 353 -11.93 6.57 -3.33
CA LEU A 353 -13.03 5.72 -2.88
C LEU A 353 -14.26 6.51 -2.42
N ALA A 354 -14.07 7.73 -1.91
CA ALA A 354 -15.16 8.56 -1.39
C ALA A 354 -15.95 9.29 -2.49
N PHE A 355 -15.28 9.73 -3.57
CA PHE A 355 -15.84 10.71 -4.50
C PHE A 355 -15.86 10.32 -5.96
N ASP A 356 -15.01 9.38 -6.39
CA ASP A 356 -14.91 9.07 -7.82
C ASP A 356 -15.93 8.01 -8.24
N ASP A 357 -16.31 8.03 -9.51
CA ASP A 357 -17.09 6.95 -10.13
C ASP A 357 -16.18 5.75 -10.36
N LEU A 358 -16.44 4.68 -9.64
CA LEU A 358 -15.58 3.51 -9.57
C LEU A 358 -16.32 2.23 -9.99
N PRO A 359 -15.59 1.23 -10.51
CA PRO A 359 -16.18 -0.08 -10.79
C PRO A 359 -16.89 -0.66 -9.55
N ALA A 360 -18.04 -1.29 -9.76
CA ALA A 360 -18.76 -1.98 -8.70
C ALA A 360 -17.95 -3.20 -8.22
N THR A 361 -17.21 -3.02 -7.12
CA THR A 361 -16.39 -4.04 -6.49
C THR A 361 -16.68 -4.14 -5.00
N ALA A 362 -16.50 -5.34 -4.42
CA ALA A 362 -16.66 -5.60 -2.99
C ALA A 362 -15.71 -6.69 -2.52
N GLY A 363 -15.52 -6.79 -1.20
CA GLY A 363 -14.58 -7.73 -0.63
C GLY A 363 -13.16 -7.17 -0.52
N GLN A 364 -12.18 -8.03 -0.26
CA GLN A 364 -10.78 -7.61 -0.32
C GLN A 364 -10.34 -7.54 -1.78
N VAL A 365 -10.01 -6.35 -2.22
CA VAL A 365 -9.61 -6.01 -3.59
C VAL A 365 -8.27 -5.27 -3.59
N THR A 366 -7.60 -5.22 -4.74
CA THR A 366 -6.35 -4.46 -4.90
C THR A 366 -6.63 -3.02 -5.32
N PRO A 367 -5.64 -2.11 -5.19
CA PRO A 367 -5.80 -0.73 -5.64
C PRO A 367 -6.26 -0.60 -7.10
N VAL A 368 -5.64 -1.33 -8.03
CA VAL A 368 -6.05 -1.33 -9.45
C VAL A 368 -7.45 -1.89 -9.63
N THR A 369 -7.83 -2.94 -8.88
CA THR A 369 -9.17 -3.52 -9.00
C THR A 369 -10.26 -2.58 -8.47
N ALA A 370 -9.97 -1.89 -7.36
CA ALA A 370 -10.93 -1.00 -6.72
C ALA A 370 -11.07 0.35 -7.44
N MET A 371 -9.95 0.93 -7.91
CA MET A 371 -9.87 2.33 -8.31
C MET A 371 -9.29 2.55 -9.72
N GLY A 372 -8.40 1.66 -10.18
CA GLY A 372 -7.87 1.66 -11.54
C GLY A 372 -7.38 3.01 -12.04
N ASP A 373 -7.91 3.45 -13.19
CA ASP A 373 -7.51 4.69 -13.84
C ASP A 373 -7.92 5.95 -13.05
N ALA A 374 -9.00 5.91 -12.28
CA ALA A 374 -9.41 7.04 -11.46
C ALA A 374 -8.32 7.41 -10.43
N LEU A 375 -7.74 6.41 -9.75
CA LEU A 375 -6.62 6.66 -8.84
C LEU A 375 -5.35 7.07 -9.58
N LEU A 376 -5.06 6.47 -10.74
CA LEU A 376 -3.91 6.85 -11.55
C LEU A 376 -3.97 8.34 -11.91
N ASP A 377 -5.12 8.82 -12.39
CA ASP A 377 -5.34 10.21 -12.79
C ASP A 377 -5.23 11.16 -11.58
N ARG A 378 -5.73 10.76 -10.41
CA ARG A 378 -5.55 11.52 -9.17
C ARG A 378 -4.07 11.68 -8.82
N LEU A 379 -3.32 10.59 -8.85
CA LEU A 379 -1.90 10.62 -8.50
C LEU A 379 -1.06 11.43 -9.50
N VAL A 380 -1.43 11.43 -10.78
CA VAL A 380 -0.80 12.29 -11.79
C VAL A 380 -1.06 13.77 -11.46
N ARG A 381 -2.31 14.13 -11.16
CA ARG A 381 -2.64 15.50 -10.71
C ARG A 381 -1.92 15.89 -9.41
N ALA A 382 -1.71 14.92 -8.50
CA ALA A 382 -0.96 15.09 -7.27
C ALA A 382 0.58 15.09 -7.44
N GLY A 383 1.09 15.01 -8.69
CA GLY A 383 2.50 15.17 -9.03
C GLY A 383 3.33 13.87 -9.06
N ILE A 384 2.70 12.69 -8.96
CA ILE A 384 3.38 11.42 -9.28
C ILE A 384 3.40 11.25 -10.79
N THR A 385 4.56 10.95 -11.35
CA THR A 385 4.70 10.84 -12.80
C THR A 385 4.51 9.40 -13.27
N PHE A 386 3.68 9.22 -14.30
CA PHE A 386 3.54 7.98 -15.06
C PHE A 386 3.88 8.30 -16.52
N ARG A 387 4.89 7.66 -17.08
CA ARG A 387 5.32 7.95 -18.45
C ARG A 387 5.80 6.72 -19.20
N VAL A 388 5.58 6.73 -20.51
CA VAL A 388 6.25 5.82 -21.44
C VAL A 388 7.65 6.40 -21.68
N LEU A 389 8.66 5.53 -21.59
CA LEU A 389 10.04 5.89 -21.92
C LEU A 389 10.28 5.59 -23.39
N ASP A 390 10.94 6.53 -24.09
CA ASP A 390 11.34 6.34 -25.47
C ASP A 390 12.27 5.13 -25.63
N ALA A 391 12.23 4.53 -26.81
CA ALA A 391 12.98 3.32 -27.15
C ALA A 391 14.50 3.54 -27.17
#